data_94a5bb76d9d16c7e5bc88313402614b5
#
_entry.id   94a5bb76d9d16c7e5bc88313402614b5
#
_cell.length_a   1.000
_cell.length_b   1.000
_cell.length_c   1.000
_cell.angle_alpha   90.00
_cell.angle_beta   90.00
_cell.angle_gamma   90.00
#
_symmetry.space_group_name_H-M   'P 1'
#
loop_
_entity.id
_entity.type
_entity.pdbx_description
1 polymer ?
#
loop_
_entity_poly.entity_id
_entity_poly.type
_entity_poly.pdbx_seq_one_letter_code
_entity_poly.pdbx_strand_id
1 'polypeptide(L)'
;MRWGILISFLCFSFATWAFEYPYTFRSPEGLLMGDAYTAVNSDSFTLFYNPASLARHKSDFTLNPLNPQFGGTNILADMDRFTDLPSEAAALGDVLMDYPVNFSAGISPGFKLFNFGVSFIASESYNLLLRNQAHPMMDLDLRSDKGILIGLGIPLGPNRINRKSQMGSQTSLGIGAKYLERTGVRDTLALAGPTVLDGIGQGELDKIIQTLGKVKGIGYGFDAGIEHISRNGNTQYVIGLSALDITGTDFREENHPDNLQVADIRDQINLGLAAGQDFKYFHYIFSADVRGLNEQMDFGKRLRFGGQVGIPGLKVMGGLNSGYYSYGATIDLAFMKLTAGFYGLELGTNYKQTQSDRFVIYLSLFDFSFDA
;
A
#
# COMPACT_ATOMS: atom_id res chain seq x y z
N MET A 1 -32.00 38.70 30.03
CA MET A 1 -30.76 37.94 30.28
C MET A 1 -30.51 37.00 29.11
N ARG A 2 -29.57 37.34 28.23
CA ARG A 2 -29.21 36.53 27.06
C ARG A 2 -27.91 35.83 27.40
N TRP A 3 -27.92 34.48 27.49
CA TRP A 3 -26.74 33.66 27.63
C TRP A 3 -26.16 33.39 26.24
N GLY A 4 -25.08 34.05 25.88
CA GLY A 4 -24.26 33.71 24.73
C GLY A 4 -23.29 32.61 25.09
N ILE A 5 -23.49 31.43 24.52
CA ILE A 5 -22.55 30.31 24.60
C ILE A 5 -21.44 30.61 23.58
N LEU A 6 -20.27 30.99 24.07
CA LEU A 6 -19.03 31.06 23.30
C LEU A 6 -18.51 29.64 23.12
N ILE A 7 -18.75 29.05 21.93
CA ILE A 7 -18.09 27.83 21.54
C ILE A 7 -16.69 28.21 21.06
N SER A 8 -15.73 28.04 21.96
CA SER A 8 -14.31 28.17 21.63
C SER A 8 -13.89 26.96 20.80
N PHE A 9 -13.80 27.11 19.49
CA PHE A 9 -13.15 26.12 18.62
C PHE A 9 -11.65 26.17 18.92
N LEU A 10 -11.20 25.24 19.74
CA LEU A 10 -9.77 24.93 19.87
C LEU A 10 -9.33 24.28 18.54
N CYS A 11 -8.77 25.09 17.66
CA CYS A 11 -7.99 24.60 16.52
C CYS A 11 -6.72 23.94 17.06
N PHE A 12 -6.77 22.65 17.33
CA PHE A 12 -5.57 21.86 17.44
C PHE A 12 -4.95 21.78 16.03
N SER A 13 -3.93 22.62 15.80
CA SER A 13 -3.05 22.43 14.65
C SER A 13 -2.22 21.17 14.93
N PHE A 14 -2.71 20.03 14.52
CA PHE A 14 -1.85 18.86 14.42
C PHE A 14 -0.83 19.15 13.33
N ALA A 15 0.45 19.08 13.66
CA ALA A 15 1.53 19.08 12.68
C ALA A 15 1.28 17.88 11.76
N THR A 16 0.72 18.15 10.59
CA THR A 16 0.49 17.12 9.58
C THR A 16 1.81 16.85 8.89
N TRP A 17 2.42 15.74 9.26
CA TRP A 17 3.67 15.28 8.68
C TRP A 17 3.38 14.77 7.26
N ALA A 18 4.19 15.21 6.29
CA ALA A 18 4.09 14.80 4.90
C ALA A 18 4.73 13.43 4.70
N PHE A 19 4.09 12.38 5.20
CA PHE A 19 4.53 11.01 5.02
C PHE A 19 3.44 10.18 4.36
N GLU A 20 3.88 9.19 3.59
CA GLU A 20 3.00 8.15 3.07
C GLU A 20 2.28 7.41 4.21
N TYR A 21 1.03 6.99 3.94
CA TYR A 21 0.33 6.07 4.83
C TYR A 21 1.18 4.80 5.04
N PRO A 22 1.40 4.34 6.28
CA PRO A 22 2.37 3.28 6.59
C PRO A 22 1.83 1.88 6.26
N TYR A 23 1.49 1.61 4.99
CA TYR A 23 1.11 0.27 4.55
C TYR A 23 2.19 -0.75 4.85
N THR A 24 1.79 -1.96 5.28
CA THR A 24 2.70 -3.08 5.47
C THR A 24 3.08 -3.72 4.13
N PHE A 25 2.10 -3.89 3.25
CA PHE A 25 2.29 -4.45 1.91
C PHE A 25 1.17 -4.02 0.97
N ARG A 26 1.42 -4.02 -0.34
CA ARG A 26 0.42 -3.72 -1.38
C ARG A 26 0.59 -4.61 -2.58
N SER A 27 -0.52 -4.97 -3.23
CA SER A 27 -0.49 -5.71 -4.50
C SER A 27 0.25 -4.92 -5.57
N PRO A 28 1.21 -5.52 -6.28
CA PRO A 28 1.87 -4.89 -7.41
C PRO A 28 0.87 -4.56 -8.55
N GLU A 29 -0.07 -5.47 -8.85
CA GLU A 29 -1.14 -5.20 -9.82
C GLU A 29 -2.03 -4.04 -9.33
N GLY A 30 -2.34 -4.00 -8.02
CA GLY A 30 -3.09 -2.90 -7.41
C GLY A 30 -2.38 -1.55 -7.58
N LEU A 31 -1.09 -1.46 -7.28
CA LEU A 31 -0.29 -0.25 -7.47
C LEU A 31 -0.33 0.25 -8.91
N LEU A 32 -0.21 -0.66 -9.89
CA LEU A 32 -0.24 -0.33 -11.31
C LEU A 32 -1.64 0.02 -11.83
N MET A 33 -2.70 -0.36 -11.09
CA MET A 33 -4.08 0.07 -11.30
C MET A 33 -4.43 1.32 -10.48
N GLY A 34 -3.47 2.18 -10.17
CA GLY A 34 -3.70 3.39 -9.38
C GLY A 34 -4.12 3.11 -7.93
N ASP A 35 -3.86 1.93 -7.42
CA ASP A 35 -4.28 1.42 -6.10
C ASP A 35 -5.83 1.35 -5.92
N ALA A 36 -6.58 1.28 -7.04
CA ALA A 36 -8.03 1.06 -7.07
C ALA A 36 -8.33 -0.44 -7.04
N TYR A 37 -8.15 -1.07 -5.88
CA TYR A 37 -8.09 -2.53 -5.78
C TYR A 37 -9.05 -3.13 -4.73
N THR A 38 -9.83 -2.33 -4.01
CA THR A 38 -10.76 -2.79 -2.96
C THR A 38 -11.84 -3.75 -3.48
N ALA A 39 -12.32 -3.54 -4.72
CA ALA A 39 -13.33 -4.38 -5.37
C ALA A 39 -12.76 -5.33 -6.44
N VAL A 40 -11.46 -5.23 -6.76
CA VAL A 40 -10.81 -6.06 -7.81
C VAL A 40 -10.10 -7.26 -7.22
N ASN A 41 -9.52 -7.11 -6.03
CA ASN A 41 -8.63 -8.06 -5.38
C ASN A 41 -9.17 -9.50 -5.43
N SER A 42 -8.47 -10.32 -6.17
CA SER A 42 -8.78 -11.76 -6.33
C SER A 42 -7.51 -12.61 -6.33
N ASP A 43 -6.42 -12.03 -5.87
CA ASP A 43 -5.09 -12.62 -5.80
C ASP A 43 -4.68 -12.93 -4.35
N SER A 44 -3.41 -13.25 -4.13
CA SER A 44 -2.83 -13.51 -2.81
C SER A 44 -2.81 -12.30 -1.88
N PHE A 45 -3.09 -11.09 -2.40
CA PHE A 45 -3.10 -9.85 -1.61
C PHE A 45 -4.49 -9.46 -1.08
N THR A 46 -5.48 -10.34 -1.20
CA THR A 46 -6.87 -10.10 -0.74
C THR A 46 -6.94 -9.59 0.70
N LEU A 47 -6.13 -10.14 1.61
CA LEU A 47 -6.11 -9.76 3.02
C LEU A 47 -5.64 -8.32 3.27
N PHE A 48 -4.97 -7.70 2.32
CA PHE A 48 -4.47 -6.32 2.44
C PHE A 48 -5.47 -5.26 1.97
N TYR A 49 -6.58 -5.68 1.32
CA TYR A 49 -7.55 -4.75 0.74
C TYR A 49 -8.98 -4.97 1.24
N ASN A 50 -9.49 -6.20 1.16
CA ASN A 50 -10.85 -6.53 1.59
C ASN A 50 -10.98 -8.01 1.93
N PRO A 51 -11.05 -8.42 3.20
CA PRO A 51 -11.17 -9.82 3.58
C PRO A 51 -12.44 -10.51 3.08
N ALA A 52 -13.51 -9.76 2.75
CA ALA A 52 -14.73 -10.33 2.20
C ALA A 52 -14.52 -11.01 0.83
N SER A 53 -13.53 -10.54 0.07
CA SER A 53 -13.19 -11.12 -1.23
C SER A 53 -12.57 -12.52 -1.15
N LEU A 54 -12.20 -12.99 0.04
CA LEU A 54 -11.82 -14.39 0.26
C LEU A 54 -12.96 -15.36 -0.09
N ALA A 55 -14.20 -14.93 0.03
CA ALA A 55 -15.37 -15.73 -0.36
C ALA A 55 -15.57 -15.80 -1.89
N ARG A 56 -14.84 -15.00 -2.67
CA ARG A 56 -14.87 -15.00 -4.14
C ARG A 56 -13.94 -16.08 -4.66
N HIS A 57 -14.47 -17.29 -4.84
CA HIS A 57 -13.66 -18.42 -5.27
C HIS A 57 -13.33 -18.38 -6.76
N LYS A 58 -12.05 -18.32 -7.08
CA LYS A 58 -11.53 -18.76 -8.39
C LYS A 58 -10.97 -20.19 -8.31
N SER A 59 -10.49 -20.61 -7.15
CA SER A 59 -9.94 -21.92 -6.85
C SER A 59 -10.15 -22.26 -5.38
N ASP A 60 -10.29 -23.55 -5.08
CA ASP A 60 -10.47 -24.02 -3.71
C ASP A 60 -9.18 -23.95 -2.89
N PHE A 61 -8.05 -24.09 -3.55
CA PHE A 61 -6.73 -23.94 -2.96
C PHE A 61 -5.83 -23.06 -3.83
N THR A 62 -5.16 -22.10 -3.22
CA THR A 62 -4.12 -21.29 -3.84
C THR A 62 -2.92 -21.22 -2.92
N LEU A 63 -1.73 -21.43 -3.45
CA LEU A 63 -0.46 -21.31 -2.73
C LEU A 63 0.48 -20.41 -3.52
N ASN A 64 1.00 -19.38 -2.85
CA ASN A 64 2.03 -18.49 -3.37
C ASN A 64 3.21 -18.49 -2.39
N PRO A 65 4.16 -19.42 -2.53
CA PRO A 65 5.19 -19.65 -1.52
C PRO A 65 6.38 -18.68 -1.61
N LEU A 66 6.63 -18.10 -2.79
CA LEU A 66 7.78 -17.23 -3.01
C LEU A 66 7.42 -16.09 -3.96
N ASN A 67 7.35 -14.88 -3.41
CA ASN A 67 6.84 -13.73 -4.11
C ASN A 67 7.58 -12.42 -3.75
N PRO A 68 8.90 -12.34 -4.01
CA PRO A 68 9.64 -11.12 -3.78
C PRO A 68 9.10 -9.94 -4.59
N GLN A 69 9.02 -8.81 -3.92
CA GLN A 69 8.66 -7.51 -4.47
C GLN A 69 9.72 -6.48 -4.14
N PHE A 70 10.10 -5.70 -5.13
CA PHE A 70 11.03 -4.58 -5.01
C PHE A 70 10.39 -3.32 -5.56
N GLY A 71 10.67 -2.20 -4.94
CA GLY A 71 10.20 -0.91 -5.40
C GLY A 71 11.14 0.20 -4.96
N GLY A 72 11.01 1.34 -5.58
CA GLY A 72 11.83 2.49 -5.24
C GLY A 72 11.48 3.69 -6.09
N THR A 73 12.13 4.82 -5.80
CA THR A 73 11.99 6.04 -6.59
C THR A 73 12.37 5.79 -8.05
N ASN A 74 11.55 6.29 -8.96
CA ASN A 74 11.81 6.20 -10.39
C ASN A 74 12.88 7.22 -10.82
N ILE A 75 14.14 6.91 -10.54
CA ILE A 75 15.30 7.75 -10.92
C ILE A 75 15.36 7.95 -12.44
N LEU A 76 14.83 7.03 -13.25
CA LEU A 76 14.84 7.14 -14.70
C LEU A 76 14.01 8.33 -15.23
N ALA A 77 12.98 8.75 -14.47
CA ALA A 77 12.16 9.91 -14.83
C ALA A 77 12.90 11.24 -14.63
N ASP A 78 13.92 11.26 -13.74
CA ASP A 78 14.67 12.45 -13.36
C ASP A 78 16.19 12.25 -13.59
N MET A 79 16.56 11.51 -14.62
CA MET A 79 17.94 11.10 -14.87
C MET A 79 18.88 12.30 -14.98
N ASP A 80 18.42 13.42 -15.55
CA ASP A 80 19.20 14.64 -15.66
C ASP A 80 19.65 15.21 -14.30
N ARG A 81 18.85 14.99 -13.26
CA ARG A 81 19.17 15.39 -11.88
C ARG A 81 20.32 14.57 -11.29
N PHE A 82 20.52 13.34 -11.76
CA PHE A 82 21.47 12.38 -11.20
C PHE A 82 22.67 12.10 -12.09
N THR A 83 22.77 12.75 -13.27
CA THR A 83 23.83 12.48 -14.23
C THR A 83 25.21 12.93 -13.72
N ASP A 84 25.26 14.05 -12.98
CA ASP A 84 26.48 14.63 -12.43
C ASP A 84 26.33 14.86 -10.92
N LEU A 85 26.28 13.76 -10.14
CA LEU A 85 26.18 13.87 -8.69
C LEU A 85 27.45 14.53 -8.08
N PRO A 86 27.27 15.62 -7.35
CA PRO A 86 28.40 16.27 -6.69
C PRO A 86 28.96 15.41 -5.56
N SER A 87 30.27 15.46 -5.37
CA SER A 87 30.95 14.77 -4.27
C SER A 87 30.84 15.50 -2.93
N GLU A 88 30.46 16.79 -2.95
CA GLU A 88 30.26 17.57 -1.73
C GLU A 88 28.90 17.35 -1.13
N ALA A 89 28.82 17.10 0.17
CA ALA A 89 27.57 16.79 0.88
C ALA A 89 26.50 17.91 0.77
N ALA A 90 26.94 19.18 0.80
CA ALA A 90 26.04 20.32 0.65
C ALA A 90 25.39 20.38 -0.74
N ALA A 91 26.20 20.19 -1.79
CA ALA A 91 25.72 20.17 -3.17
C ALA A 91 24.85 18.93 -3.46
N LEU A 92 25.15 17.78 -2.85
CA LEU A 92 24.29 16.60 -2.91
C LEU A 92 22.94 16.88 -2.21
N GLY A 93 22.95 17.59 -1.10
CA GLY A 93 21.74 18.04 -0.42
C GLY A 93 20.86 18.93 -1.31
N ASP A 94 21.44 19.81 -2.10
CA ASP A 94 20.69 20.65 -3.07
C ASP A 94 20.05 19.81 -4.18
N VAL A 95 20.74 18.76 -4.67
CA VAL A 95 20.18 17.81 -5.67
C VAL A 95 19.01 17.02 -5.09
N LEU A 96 19.07 16.64 -3.82
CA LEU A 96 18.03 15.85 -3.16
C LEU A 96 16.92 16.71 -2.54
N MET A 97 17.04 18.06 -2.59
CA MET A 97 16.04 18.95 -2.01
C MET A 97 14.69 18.76 -2.69
N ASP A 98 13.65 18.59 -1.87
CA ASP A 98 12.27 18.33 -2.30
C ASP A 98 12.09 17.10 -3.23
N TYR A 99 13.09 16.21 -3.24
CA TYR A 99 13.04 14.97 -3.99
C TYR A 99 12.81 13.77 -3.07
N PRO A 100 11.63 13.11 -3.14
CA PRO A 100 11.33 11.98 -2.28
C PRO A 100 12.12 10.73 -2.71
N VAL A 101 13.02 10.27 -1.87
CA VAL A 101 13.74 9.01 -2.09
C VAL A 101 13.01 7.89 -1.37
N ASN A 102 12.69 6.83 -2.09
CA ASN A 102 12.09 5.63 -1.55
C ASN A 102 12.85 4.40 -2.01
N PHE A 103 12.97 3.43 -1.12
CA PHE A 103 13.33 2.06 -1.43
C PHE A 103 12.44 1.13 -0.63
N SER A 104 11.93 0.09 -1.26
CA SER A 104 11.12 -0.94 -0.61
C SER A 104 11.45 -2.31 -1.15
N ALA A 105 11.49 -3.28 -0.26
CA ALA A 105 11.67 -4.68 -0.62
C ALA A 105 10.82 -5.54 0.32
N GLY A 106 10.33 -6.68 -0.15
CA GLY A 106 9.60 -7.57 0.73
C GLY A 106 9.10 -8.82 0.05
N ILE A 107 8.55 -9.70 0.86
CA ILE A 107 7.87 -10.92 0.45
C ILE A 107 6.57 -11.06 1.25
N SER A 108 5.57 -11.63 0.62
CA SER A 108 4.28 -11.93 1.26
C SER A 108 3.78 -13.31 0.87
N PRO A 109 4.53 -14.40 1.22
CA PRO A 109 4.07 -15.76 0.94
C PRO A 109 2.77 -16.05 1.65
N GLY A 110 1.89 -16.79 0.99
CA GLY A 110 0.59 -17.07 1.57
C GLY A 110 -0.12 -18.22 0.90
N PHE A 111 -1.18 -18.65 1.52
CA PHE A 111 -2.10 -19.63 0.97
C PHE A 111 -3.56 -19.26 1.26
N LYS A 112 -4.42 -19.73 0.39
CA LYS A 112 -5.87 -19.68 0.56
C LYS A 112 -6.42 -21.09 0.47
N LEU A 113 -7.28 -21.44 1.40
CA LEU A 113 -8.01 -22.70 1.40
C LEU A 113 -9.50 -22.39 1.56
N PHE A 114 -10.28 -22.64 0.51
CA PHE A 114 -11.69 -22.20 0.41
C PHE A 114 -11.83 -20.71 0.72
N ASN A 115 -12.53 -20.37 1.80
CA ASN A 115 -12.80 -19.01 2.24
C ASN A 115 -11.77 -18.50 3.26
N PHE A 116 -10.81 -19.31 3.64
CA PHE A 116 -9.78 -18.97 4.63
C PHE A 116 -8.48 -18.60 3.93
N GLY A 117 -7.83 -17.55 4.38
CA GLY A 117 -6.54 -17.09 3.85
C GLY A 117 -5.54 -16.83 4.95
N VAL A 118 -4.27 -17.10 4.66
CA VAL A 118 -3.12 -16.76 5.50
C VAL A 118 -2.08 -16.12 4.63
N SER A 119 -1.46 -15.04 5.10
CA SER A 119 -0.32 -14.40 4.48
C SER A 119 0.73 -14.09 5.53
N PHE A 120 1.97 -14.44 5.25
CA PHE A 120 3.13 -14.02 6.03
C PHE A 120 3.71 -12.78 5.39
N ILE A 121 4.33 -11.90 6.18
CA ILE A 121 4.95 -10.67 5.69
C ILE A 121 6.37 -10.58 6.20
N ALA A 122 7.28 -10.20 5.32
CA ALA A 122 8.57 -9.64 5.68
C ALA A 122 8.85 -8.51 4.68
N SER A 123 8.92 -7.26 5.14
CA SER A 123 9.11 -6.11 4.28
C SER A 123 9.99 -5.04 4.93
N GLU A 124 10.72 -4.34 4.08
CA GLU A 124 11.57 -3.20 4.41
C GLU A 124 11.08 -2.00 3.58
N SER A 125 11.00 -0.83 4.19
CA SER A 125 10.64 0.41 3.52
C SER A 125 11.45 1.57 4.09
N TYR A 126 12.17 2.25 3.22
CA TYR A 126 13.01 3.40 3.53
C TYR A 126 12.51 4.60 2.74
N ASN A 127 12.06 5.63 3.45
CA ASN A 127 11.60 6.88 2.87
C ASN A 127 12.44 8.02 3.44
N LEU A 128 12.91 8.88 2.55
CA LEU A 128 13.69 10.06 2.90
C LEU A 128 13.21 11.23 2.05
N LEU A 129 12.99 12.37 2.68
CA LEU A 129 12.66 13.65 2.02
C LEU A 129 13.42 14.77 2.67
N LEU A 130 14.27 15.45 1.90
CA LEU A 130 14.89 16.71 2.29
C LEU A 130 13.98 17.86 1.89
N ARG A 131 13.76 18.79 2.81
CA ARG A 131 12.92 19.96 2.57
C ARG A 131 13.44 21.21 3.26
N ASN A 132 12.94 22.38 2.81
CA ASN A 132 13.24 23.69 3.37
C ASN A 132 14.73 24.09 3.22
N GLN A 133 15.06 24.62 2.05
CA GLN A 133 16.44 25.05 1.73
C GLN A 133 17.04 26.07 2.72
N ALA A 134 16.20 26.92 3.35
CA ALA A 134 16.67 27.92 4.32
C ALA A 134 17.03 27.31 5.69
N HIS A 135 16.28 26.26 6.09
CA HIS A 135 16.51 25.48 7.30
C HIS A 135 16.36 24.01 6.95
N PRO A 136 17.40 23.38 6.39
CA PRO A 136 17.29 22.02 5.87
C PRO A 136 16.84 21.04 6.94
N MET A 137 15.75 20.34 6.64
CA MET A 137 15.16 19.29 7.47
C MET A 137 15.08 18.00 6.66
N MET A 138 15.39 16.91 7.29
CA MET A 138 15.30 15.56 6.73
C MET A 138 14.16 14.80 7.40
N ASP A 139 13.10 14.52 6.65
CA ASP A 139 12.06 13.62 7.08
C ASP A 139 12.51 12.17 6.77
N LEU A 140 12.54 11.34 7.79
CA LEU A 140 13.01 9.96 7.74
C LEU A 140 11.91 9.03 8.23
N ASP A 141 11.58 8.00 7.43
CA ASP A 141 10.67 6.92 7.82
C ASP A 141 11.28 5.58 7.36
N LEU A 142 11.93 4.89 8.29
CA LEU A 142 12.55 3.59 8.08
C LEU A 142 11.74 2.54 8.81
N ARG A 143 11.30 1.50 8.10
CA ARG A 143 10.46 0.44 8.66
C ARG A 143 10.91 -0.93 8.16
N SER A 144 10.98 -1.87 9.10
CA SER A 144 11.09 -3.30 8.86
C SER A 144 9.90 -3.98 9.52
N ASP A 145 9.01 -4.55 8.73
CA ASP A 145 7.79 -5.21 9.18
C ASP A 145 7.90 -6.73 9.01
N LYS A 146 7.53 -7.48 10.02
CA LYS A 146 7.35 -8.93 9.97
C LYS A 146 6.03 -9.30 10.61
N GLY A 147 5.36 -10.30 10.06
CA GLY A 147 4.09 -10.69 10.67
C GLY A 147 3.31 -11.71 9.90
N ILE A 148 2.08 -11.89 10.37
CA ILE A 148 1.11 -12.81 9.81
C ILE A 148 -0.26 -12.14 9.74
N LEU A 149 -0.94 -12.33 8.62
CA LEU A 149 -2.34 -12.00 8.42
C LEU A 149 -3.13 -13.28 8.24
N ILE A 150 -4.30 -13.33 8.87
CA ILE A 150 -5.27 -14.40 8.70
C ILE A 150 -6.63 -13.79 8.38
N GLY A 151 -7.45 -14.47 7.62
CA GLY A 151 -8.79 -13.97 7.34
C GLY A 151 -9.74 -15.05 6.88
N LEU A 152 -11.01 -14.73 7.00
CA LEU A 152 -12.13 -15.58 6.64
C LEU A 152 -13.18 -14.77 5.88
N GLY A 153 -13.58 -15.27 4.71
CA GLY A 153 -14.72 -14.75 3.95
C GLY A 153 -15.95 -15.62 4.15
N ILE A 154 -17.08 -15.01 4.45
CA ILE A 154 -18.34 -15.70 4.73
C ILE A 154 -19.36 -15.30 3.66
N PRO A 155 -19.68 -16.18 2.70
CA PRO A 155 -20.71 -15.91 1.72
C PRO A 155 -22.09 -15.96 2.38
N LEU A 156 -22.92 -14.93 2.11
CA LEU A 156 -24.27 -14.83 2.60
C LEU A 156 -25.28 -15.29 1.53
N GLY A 157 -26.24 -16.08 1.95
CA GLY A 157 -27.34 -16.56 1.09
C GLY A 157 -27.02 -17.85 0.31
N PRO A 158 -28.04 -18.43 -0.32
CA PRO A 158 -27.96 -19.74 -0.96
C PRO A 158 -27.27 -19.73 -2.34
N ASN A 159 -27.23 -18.58 -3.00
CA ASN A 159 -26.70 -18.46 -4.36
C ASN A 159 -25.20 -18.14 -4.33
N ARG A 160 -24.39 -19.17 -4.24
CA ARG A 160 -22.94 -19.03 -4.37
C ARG A 160 -22.57 -18.85 -5.85
N ILE A 161 -21.93 -17.75 -6.17
CA ILE A 161 -21.29 -17.60 -7.47
C ILE A 161 -20.02 -18.43 -7.44
N ASN A 162 -20.04 -19.55 -8.13
CA ASN A 162 -18.83 -20.34 -8.39
C ASN A 162 -18.29 -19.99 -9.80
N ARG A 163 -17.10 -20.50 -10.12
CA ARG A 163 -16.43 -20.28 -11.41
C ARG A 163 -17.29 -20.69 -12.63
N LYS A 164 -18.23 -21.62 -12.45
CA LYS A 164 -19.11 -22.14 -13.50
C LYS A 164 -20.45 -21.38 -13.60
N SER A 165 -20.77 -20.52 -12.63
CA SER A 165 -22.04 -19.78 -12.63
C SER A 165 -21.96 -18.62 -13.61
N GLN A 166 -22.74 -18.70 -14.70
CA GLN A 166 -22.85 -17.61 -15.66
C GLN A 166 -23.77 -16.47 -15.20
N MET A 167 -24.65 -16.74 -14.25
CA MET A 167 -25.59 -15.75 -13.70
C MET A 167 -25.73 -15.95 -12.20
N GLY A 168 -25.77 -14.84 -11.47
CA GLY A 168 -26.02 -14.86 -10.04
C GLY A 168 -25.48 -13.62 -9.33
N SER A 169 -25.83 -13.51 -8.06
CA SER A 169 -25.27 -12.48 -7.17
C SER A 169 -24.89 -13.11 -5.83
N GLN A 170 -23.85 -12.60 -5.22
CA GLN A 170 -23.38 -13.05 -3.92
C GLN A 170 -22.96 -11.84 -3.09
N THR A 171 -23.43 -11.81 -1.86
CA THR A 171 -22.91 -10.90 -0.83
C THR A 171 -22.03 -11.71 0.12
N SER A 172 -20.92 -11.15 0.52
CA SER A 172 -19.98 -11.78 1.42
C SER A 172 -19.57 -10.82 2.51
N LEU A 173 -19.38 -11.35 3.71
CA LEU A 173 -18.72 -10.67 4.81
C LEU A 173 -17.28 -11.21 4.93
N GLY A 174 -16.39 -10.38 5.44
CA GLY A 174 -15.01 -10.77 5.70
C GLY A 174 -14.54 -10.25 7.03
N ILE A 175 -13.74 -11.06 7.70
CA ILE A 175 -13.00 -10.66 8.89
C ILE A 175 -11.54 -11.04 8.72
N GLY A 176 -10.66 -10.21 9.25
CA GLY A 176 -9.24 -10.44 9.25
C GLY A 176 -8.62 -10.07 10.60
N ALA A 177 -7.51 -10.71 10.90
CA ALA A 177 -6.67 -10.35 12.03
C ALA A 177 -5.21 -10.38 11.59
N LYS A 178 -4.41 -9.50 12.16
CA LYS A 178 -2.98 -9.39 11.88
C LYS A 178 -2.17 -9.26 13.16
N TYR A 179 -1.03 -9.91 13.15
CA TYR A 179 0.03 -9.75 14.12
C TYR A 179 1.24 -9.21 13.39
N LEU A 180 1.76 -8.09 13.83
CA LEU A 180 2.88 -7.39 13.19
C LEU A 180 3.95 -7.05 14.23
N GLU A 181 5.18 -7.32 13.88
CA GLU A 181 6.37 -6.80 14.55
C GLU A 181 6.98 -5.75 13.64
N ARG A 182 7.07 -4.51 14.10
CA ARG A 182 7.67 -3.39 13.39
C ARG A 182 8.92 -2.92 14.10
N THR A 183 10.01 -2.82 13.35
CA THR A 183 11.25 -2.19 13.82
C THR A 183 11.54 -1.02 12.91
N GLY A 184 11.82 0.15 13.46
CA GLY A 184 12.10 1.31 12.63
C GLY A 184 12.33 2.59 13.40
N VAL A 185 12.36 3.67 12.66
CA VAL A 185 12.42 5.03 13.20
C VAL A 185 11.65 5.94 12.25
N ARG A 186 10.85 6.83 12.84
CA ARG A 186 10.19 7.89 12.10
C ARG A 186 10.47 9.21 12.81
N ASP A 187 11.22 10.10 12.15
CA ASP A 187 11.62 11.36 12.75
C ASP A 187 11.83 12.43 11.68
N THR A 188 11.87 13.70 12.12
CA THR A 188 12.26 14.85 11.32
C THR A 188 13.48 15.49 11.95
N LEU A 189 14.60 15.41 11.24
CA LEU A 189 15.90 15.88 11.71
C LEU A 189 16.25 17.23 11.11
N ALA A 190 16.66 18.17 11.96
CA ALA A 190 17.25 19.41 11.49
C ALA A 190 18.71 19.17 11.07
N LEU A 191 19.03 19.39 9.78
CA LEU A 191 20.36 19.17 9.22
C LEU A 191 21.38 20.26 9.62
N ALA A 192 20.94 21.36 10.27
CA ALA A 192 21.82 22.46 10.71
C ALA A 192 22.79 22.07 11.84
N GLY A 193 22.75 20.83 12.35
CA GLY A 193 23.69 20.33 13.35
C GLY A 193 24.93 19.72 12.72
N PRO A 194 26.13 20.00 13.25
CA PRO A 194 27.39 19.48 12.69
C PRO A 194 27.43 17.94 12.61
N THR A 195 26.80 17.26 13.54
CA THR A 195 26.81 15.78 13.65
C THR A 195 26.15 15.06 12.48
N VAL A 196 25.08 15.62 11.90
CA VAL A 196 24.33 14.98 10.81
C VAL A 196 25.01 15.24 9.46
N LEU A 197 25.45 16.48 9.24
CA LEU A 197 26.19 16.85 8.01
C LEU A 197 27.53 16.13 7.90
N ASP A 198 28.26 15.98 9.01
CA ASP A 198 29.52 15.24 9.06
C ASP A 198 29.30 13.73 8.78
N GLY A 199 28.21 13.15 9.30
CA GLY A 199 27.87 11.75 9.06
C GLY A 199 27.48 11.47 7.61
N ILE A 200 26.72 12.37 6.96
CA ILE A 200 26.34 12.25 5.54
C ILE A 200 27.59 12.40 4.66
N GLY A 201 28.44 13.39 4.95
CA GLY A 201 29.66 13.64 4.18
C GLY A 201 30.71 12.53 4.27
N GLN A 202 30.65 11.68 5.30
CA GLN A 202 31.54 10.54 5.49
C GLN A 202 30.94 9.21 5.04
N GLY A 203 29.71 9.21 4.51
CA GLY A 203 29.00 7.99 4.10
C GLY A 203 28.55 7.12 5.28
N GLU A 204 28.47 7.68 6.48
CA GLU A 204 28.17 6.98 7.72
C GLU A 204 26.67 6.98 8.06
N LEU A 205 25.80 6.77 7.06
CA LEU A 205 24.35 6.64 7.27
C LEU A 205 24.01 5.61 8.36
N ASP A 206 24.76 4.52 8.43
CA ASP A 206 24.58 3.50 9.47
C ASP A 206 24.82 4.05 10.88
N LYS A 207 25.77 4.98 11.06
CA LYS A 207 26.01 5.61 12.36
C LYS A 207 24.89 6.60 12.73
N ILE A 208 24.35 7.33 11.75
CA ILE A 208 23.19 8.18 11.96
C ILE A 208 22.00 7.33 12.41
N ILE A 209 21.72 6.25 11.71
CA ILE A 209 20.63 5.32 12.07
C ILE A 209 20.87 4.68 13.44
N GLN A 210 22.11 4.32 13.78
CA GLN A 210 22.46 3.80 15.11
C GLN A 210 22.30 4.87 16.21
N THR A 211 22.65 6.13 15.93
CA THR A 211 22.54 7.25 16.87
C THR A 211 21.07 7.64 17.11
N LEU A 212 20.22 7.51 16.08
CA LEU A 212 18.78 7.75 16.18
C LEU A 212 18.07 6.68 17.02
N GLY A 213 18.65 5.50 17.14
CA GLY A 213 18.04 4.35 17.81
C GLY A 213 16.90 3.75 16.99
N LYS A 214 16.87 2.44 16.90
CA LYS A 214 15.73 1.70 16.31
C LYS A 214 14.76 1.35 17.43
N VAL A 215 13.49 1.66 17.24
CA VAL A 215 12.42 1.24 18.13
C VAL A 215 11.78 -0.01 17.56
N LYS A 216 11.49 -0.97 18.43
CA LYS A 216 10.77 -2.20 18.09
C LYS A 216 9.44 -2.22 18.81
N GLY A 217 8.37 -2.47 18.07
CA GLY A 217 7.04 -2.59 18.62
C GLY A 217 6.28 -3.78 18.04
N ILE A 218 5.31 -4.26 18.80
CA ILE A 218 4.38 -5.32 18.42
C ILE A 218 2.98 -4.74 18.35
N GLY A 219 2.30 -4.95 17.23
CA GLY A 219 0.95 -4.48 16.96
C GLY A 219 0.00 -5.60 16.56
N TYR A 220 -1.26 -5.44 16.93
CA TYR A 220 -2.38 -6.30 16.55
C TYR A 220 -3.41 -5.47 15.81
N GLY A 221 -3.81 -5.90 14.64
CA GLY A 221 -4.84 -5.23 13.84
C GLY A 221 -5.99 -6.16 13.51
N PHE A 222 -7.16 -5.58 13.30
CA PHE A 222 -8.37 -6.28 12.88
C PHE A 222 -8.95 -5.61 11.64
N ASP A 223 -9.44 -6.42 10.71
CA ASP A 223 -10.03 -5.97 9.48
C ASP A 223 -11.45 -6.53 9.33
N ALA A 224 -12.32 -5.77 8.70
CA ALA A 224 -13.64 -6.22 8.31
C ALA A 224 -13.94 -5.77 6.88
N GLY A 225 -14.80 -6.51 6.21
CA GLY A 225 -15.22 -6.16 4.87
C GLY A 225 -16.59 -6.68 4.50
N ILE A 226 -17.18 -6.01 3.54
CA ILE A 226 -18.38 -6.43 2.84
C ILE A 226 -18.10 -6.37 1.35
N GLU A 227 -18.58 -7.35 0.61
CA GLU A 227 -18.51 -7.36 -0.84
C GLU A 227 -19.81 -7.89 -1.43
N HIS A 228 -20.27 -7.24 -2.48
CA HIS A 228 -21.35 -7.75 -3.31
C HIS A 228 -20.86 -7.88 -4.75
N ILE A 229 -20.94 -9.09 -5.29
CA ILE A 229 -20.66 -9.39 -6.68
C ILE A 229 -21.92 -9.81 -7.40
N SER A 230 -22.15 -9.26 -8.59
CA SER A 230 -23.20 -9.65 -9.51
C SER A 230 -22.60 -10.05 -10.84
N ARG A 231 -22.98 -11.19 -11.36
CA ARG A 231 -22.52 -11.71 -12.65
C ARG A 231 -23.71 -11.98 -13.56
N ASN A 232 -23.60 -11.52 -14.80
CA ASN A 232 -24.56 -11.77 -15.86
C ASN A 232 -23.81 -12.10 -17.15
N GLY A 233 -23.80 -13.39 -17.50
CA GLY A 233 -22.96 -13.90 -18.58
C GLY A 233 -21.47 -13.65 -18.32
N ASN A 234 -20.85 -12.94 -19.25
CA ASN A 234 -19.43 -12.59 -19.16
C ASN A 234 -19.18 -11.33 -18.36
N THR A 235 -20.22 -10.57 -17.99
CA THR A 235 -20.09 -9.30 -17.28
C THR A 235 -20.18 -9.50 -15.78
N GLN A 236 -19.32 -8.85 -15.04
CA GLN A 236 -19.35 -8.81 -13.58
C GLN A 236 -19.30 -7.38 -13.06
N TYR A 237 -20.04 -7.14 -11.99
CA TYR A 237 -20.00 -5.90 -11.21
C TYR A 237 -19.69 -6.25 -9.77
N VAL A 238 -18.84 -5.47 -9.15
CA VAL A 238 -18.43 -5.68 -7.75
C VAL A 238 -18.50 -4.37 -7.00
N ILE A 239 -19.06 -4.41 -5.80
CA ILE A 239 -19.04 -3.32 -4.83
C ILE A 239 -18.39 -3.87 -3.57
N GLY A 240 -17.34 -3.21 -3.10
CA GLY A 240 -16.61 -3.60 -1.90
C GLY A 240 -16.52 -2.44 -0.92
N LEU A 241 -16.76 -2.71 0.35
CA LEU A 241 -16.48 -1.82 1.47
C LEU A 241 -15.53 -2.55 2.41
N SER A 242 -14.44 -1.92 2.80
CA SER A 242 -13.52 -2.48 3.78
C SER A 242 -13.19 -1.47 4.87
N ALA A 243 -13.04 -1.96 6.09
CA ALA A 243 -12.47 -1.27 7.23
C ALA A 243 -11.21 -2.05 7.61
N LEU A 244 -10.06 -1.46 7.37
CA LEU A 244 -8.75 -2.04 7.66
C LEU A 244 -8.19 -1.41 8.93
N ASP A 245 -7.45 -2.20 9.71
CA ASP A 245 -6.84 -1.77 10.96
C ASP A 245 -7.86 -1.08 11.89
N ILE A 246 -9.01 -1.71 12.11
CA ILE A 246 -10.10 -1.19 12.94
C ILE A 246 -9.55 -0.84 14.33
N THR A 247 -9.78 0.39 14.78
CA THR A 247 -9.22 0.99 15.99
C THR A 247 -7.73 1.37 15.93
N GLY A 248 -7.11 1.25 14.76
CA GLY A 248 -5.66 1.42 14.56
C GLY A 248 -4.88 0.17 14.95
N THR A 249 -3.70 0.02 14.39
CA THR A 249 -2.70 -0.94 14.84
C THR A 249 -1.57 -0.18 15.52
N ASP A 250 -1.69 -0.04 16.82
CA ASP A 250 -0.69 0.63 17.66
C ASP A 250 0.42 -0.37 17.99
N PHE A 251 1.66 0.06 17.81
CA PHE A 251 2.82 -0.76 18.12
C PHE A 251 3.26 -0.49 19.57
N ARG A 252 3.11 -1.50 20.44
CA ARG A 252 3.61 -1.44 21.80
C ARG A 252 5.12 -1.62 21.78
N GLU A 253 5.82 -0.61 22.21
CA GLU A 253 7.28 -0.55 22.19
C GLU A 253 7.89 -1.35 23.36
N GLU A 254 8.97 -2.08 23.07
CA GLU A 254 9.69 -2.88 24.08
C GLU A 254 10.76 -2.08 24.82
N ASN A 255 11.34 -1.03 24.20
CA ASN A 255 12.36 -0.17 24.80
C ASN A 255 12.20 1.25 24.26
N HIS A 256 11.93 2.20 25.16
CA HIS A 256 11.78 3.61 24.83
C HIS A 256 13.08 4.39 24.99
N PRO A 257 13.71 4.91 23.92
CA PRO A 257 14.37 6.20 24.00
C PRO A 257 13.28 7.27 23.96
N ASP A 258 13.25 8.16 24.94
CA ASP A 258 12.33 9.29 25.00
C ASP A 258 12.40 10.06 23.67
N ASN A 259 11.31 10.10 22.91
CA ASN A 259 11.04 10.82 21.65
C ASN A 259 11.11 10.05 20.32
N LEU A 260 11.45 8.78 20.25
CA LEU A 260 11.38 8.02 19.01
C LEU A 260 10.09 7.16 18.98
N GLN A 261 9.37 7.21 17.88
CA GLN A 261 8.15 6.44 17.70
C GLN A 261 8.21 5.55 16.46
N VAL A 262 7.66 4.38 16.56
CA VAL A 262 7.34 3.55 15.40
C VAL A 262 6.04 4.06 14.80
N ALA A 263 5.98 4.20 13.47
CA ALA A 263 4.78 4.66 12.80
C ALA A 263 3.63 3.65 12.98
N ASP A 264 2.57 4.05 13.68
CA ASP A 264 1.33 3.28 13.81
C ASP A 264 0.59 3.19 12.48
N ILE A 265 -0.23 2.15 12.32
CA ILE A 265 -1.13 2.01 11.19
C ILE A 265 -2.50 2.50 11.62
N ARG A 266 -3.01 3.54 10.97
CA ARG A 266 -4.32 4.10 11.27
C ARG A 266 -5.42 3.22 10.68
N ASP A 267 -6.61 3.29 11.27
CA ASP A 267 -7.81 2.71 10.70
C ASP A 267 -8.16 3.39 9.37
N GLN A 268 -8.56 2.58 8.39
CA GLN A 268 -8.88 3.07 7.06
C GLN A 268 -10.16 2.43 6.53
N ILE A 269 -11.16 3.26 6.19
CA ILE A 269 -12.38 2.82 5.54
C ILE A 269 -12.28 3.10 4.04
N ASN A 270 -12.50 2.07 3.22
CA ASN A 270 -12.37 2.14 1.77
C ASN A 270 -13.64 1.62 1.09
N LEU A 271 -14.09 2.34 0.07
CA LEU A 271 -15.18 1.93 -0.83
C LEU A 271 -14.62 1.72 -2.22
N GLY A 272 -14.89 0.56 -2.81
CA GLY A 272 -14.47 0.21 -4.15
C GLY A 272 -15.63 -0.22 -5.02
N LEU A 273 -15.53 0.11 -6.31
CA LEU A 273 -16.41 -0.33 -7.37
C LEU A 273 -15.58 -0.94 -8.48
N ALA A 274 -16.05 -2.04 -9.06
CA ALA A 274 -15.42 -2.62 -10.24
C ALA A 274 -16.45 -3.15 -11.22
N ALA A 275 -16.12 -3.05 -12.51
CA ALA A 275 -16.90 -3.62 -13.59
C ALA A 275 -15.96 -4.24 -14.62
N GLY A 276 -16.26 -5.45 -15.09
CA GLY A 276 -15.43 -6.14 -16.04
C GLY A 276 -16.15 -7.17 -16.86
N GLN A 277 -15.49 -7.64 -17.89
CA GLN A 277 -15.98 -8.72 -18.74
C GLN A 277 -14.87 -9.75 -18.99
N ASP A 278 -15.25 -11.00 -18.93
CA ASP A 278 -14.39 -12.14 -19.21
C ASP A 278 -14.85 -12.84 -20.51
N PHE A 279 -14.04 -12.74 -21.57
CA PHE A 279 -14.21 -13.50 -22.82
C PHE A 279 -13.21 -14.66 -22.85
N LYS A 280 -13.35 -15.53 -23.80
CA LYS A 280 -12.51 -16.73 -23.93
C LYS A 280 -10.99 -16.44 -24.01
N TYR A 281 -10.62 -15.37 -24.72
CA TYR A 281 -9.21 -15.00 -24.99
C TYR A 281 -8.85 -13.60 -24.53
N PHE A 282 -9.78 -12.92 -23.88
CA PHE A 282 -9.61 -11.53 -23.53
C PHE A 282 -10.47 -11.21 -22.30
N HIS A 283 -9.92 -10.46 -21.38
CA HIS A 283 -10.68 -9.96 -20.24
C HIS A 283 -10.29 -8.50 -19.97
N TYR A 284 -11.21 -7.76 -19.42
CA TYR A 284 -10.90 -6.43 -18.89
C TYR A 284 -11.69 -6.16 -17.61
N ILE A 285 -11.14 -5.29 -16.79
CA ILE A 285 -11.79 -4.77 -15.60
C ILE A 285 -11.43 -3.31 -15.41
N PHE A 286 -12.41 -2.50 -15.03
CA PHE A 286 -12.23 -1.14 -14.57
C PHE A 286 -12.65 -1.04 -13.13
N SER A 287 -11.96 -0.18 -12.37
CA SER A 287 -12.21 0.03 -10.95
C SER A 287 -12.10 1.49 -10.56
N ALA A 288 -12.85 1.83 -9.51
CA ALA A 288 -12.79 3.13 -8.87
C ALA A 288 -12.91 2.94 -7.36
N ASP A 289 -11.97 3.50 -6.62
CA ASP A 289 -11.96 3.43 -5.15
C ASP A 289 -11.98 4.85 -4.56
N VAL A 290 -12.65 4.97 -3.42
CA VAL A 290 -12.49 6.09 -2.50
C VAL A 290 -11.88 5.53 -1.22
N ARG A 291 -10.63 5.89 -0.96
CA ARG A 291 -9.87 5.36 0.17
C ARG A 291 -9.75 6.38 1.30
N GLY A 292 -9.68 5.89 2.54
CA GLY A 292 -9.58 6.76 3.71
C GLY A 292 -10.79 7.64 3.91
N LEU A 293 -12.02 7.08 3.82
CA LEU A 293 -13.27 7.81 4.01
C LEU A 293 -13.34 8.49 5.38
N ASN A 294 -12.71 7.90 6.39
CA ASN A 294 -12.65 8.37 7.77
C ASN A 294 -11.46 9.32 8.05
N GLU A 295 -10.54 9.49 7.11
CA GLU A 295 -9.37 10.35 7.30
C GLU A 295 -9.67 11.80 6.91
N GLN A 296 -9.01 12.76 7.58
CA GLN A 296 -9.09 14.17 7.24
C GLN A 296 -8.06 14.51 6.16
N MET A 297 -8.42 14.32 4.90
CA MET A 297 -7.58 14.66 3.75
C MET A 297 -8.43 15.18 2.60
N ASP A 298 -7.81 15.85 1.65
CA ASP A 298 -8.47 16.33 0.44
C ASP A 298 -9.18 15.21 -0.30
N PHE A 299 -10.40 15.49 -0.82
CA PHE A 299 -11.18 14.51 -1.54
C PHE A 299 -10.43 13.95 -2.76
N GLY A 300 -9.69 14.78 -3.48
CA GLY A 300 -8.88 14.36 -4.62
C GLY A 300 -7.82 13.31 -4.27
N LYS A 301 -7.27 13.36 -3.05
CA LYS A 301 -6.32 12.34 -2.57
C LYS A 301 -6.95 10.98 -2.33
N ARG A 302 -8.26 10.92 -2.06
CA ARG A 302 -8.98 9.67 -1.80
C ARG A 302 -9.31 8.91 -3.07
N LEU A 303 -9.35 9.61 -4.22
CA LEU A 303 -9.80 9.03 -5.48
C LEU A 303 -8.70 8.17 -6.11
N ARG A 304 -9.08 6.97 -6.50
CA ARG A 304 -8.28 6.01 -7.23
C ARG A 304 -9.08 5.49 -8.41
N PHE A 305 -8.44 5.38 -9.56
CA PHE A 305 -9.03 4.79 -10.75
C PHE A 305 -8.07 3.80 -11.36
N GLY A 306 -8.57 2.67 -11.80
CA GLY A 306 -7.75 1.63 -12.38
C GLY A 306 -8.44 0.90 -13.52
N GLY A 307 -7.62 0.36 -14.40
CA GLY A 307 -8.07 -0.52 -15.46
C GLY A 307 -7.02 -1.55 -15.81
N GLN A 308 -7.48 -2.72 -16.17
CA GLN A 308 -6.66 -3.84 -16.60
C GLN A 308 -7.28 -4.47 -17.84
N VAL A 309 -6.42 -4.81 -18.77
CA VAL A 309 -6.76 -5.59 -19.97
C VAL A 309 -5.82 -6.77 -20.03
N GLY A 310 -6.34 -7.97 -20.24
CA GLY A 310 -5.53 -9.17 -20.27
C GLY A 310 -5.92 -10.15 -21.37
N ILE A 311 -4.90 -10.82 -21.87
CA ILE A 311 -4.98 -12.02 -22.71
C ILE A 311 -4.25 -13.16 -21.97
N PRO A 312 -4.39 -14.42 -22.36
CA PRO A 312 -3.64 -15.49 -21.73
C PRO A 312 -2.14 -15.22 -21.72
N GLY A 313 -1.54 -15.21 -20.53
CA GLY A 313 -0.12 -14.96 -20.31
C GLY A 313 0.33 -13.50 -20.25
N LEU A 314 -0.52 -12.52 -20.57
CA LEU A 314 -0.15 -11.11 -20.53
C LEU A 314 -1.31 -10.25 -20.04
N LYS A 315 -1.03 -9.37 -19.08
CA LYS A 315 -1.95 -8.32 -18.62
C LYS A 315 -1.25 -6.96 -18.73
N VAL A 316 -1.99 -5.94 -19.14
CA VAL A 316 -1.56 -4.55 -19.10
C VAL A 316 -2.48 -3.77 -18.20
N MET A 317 -1.91 -2.92 -17.37
CA MET A 317 -2.62 -2.16 -16.36
C MET A 317 -2.30 -0.69 -16.47
N GLY A 318 -3.28 0.13 -16.10
CA GLY A 318 -3.11 1.57 -15.99
C GLY A 318 -4.08 2.15 -14.96
N GLY A 319 -3.73 3.30 -14.39
CA GLY A 319 -4.59 3.93 -13.39
C GLY A 319 -4.15 5.32 -13.00
N LEU A 320 -4.90 5.87 -12.05
CA LEU A 320 -4.65 7.17 -11.42
C LEU A 320 -4.73 6.99 -9.90
N ASN A 321 -3.66 7.34 -9.21
CA ASN A 321 -3.55 7.35 -7.77
C ASN A 321 -3.44 8.78 -7.26
N SER A 322 -4.44 9.31 -6.56
CA SER A 322 -4.44 10.71 -6.11
C SER A 322 -4.13 11.73 -7.23
N GLY A 323 -4.51 11.42 -8.48
CA GLY A 323 -4.26 12.25 -9.66
C GLY A 323 -2.92 12.03 -10.35
N TYR A 324 -2.09 11.07 -9.90
CA TYR A 324 -0.85 10.66 -10.57
C TYR A 324 -1.03 9.36 -11.33
N TYR A 325 -0.36 9.25 -12.46
CA TYR A 325 -0.46 8.09 -13.35
C TYR A 325 0.25 6.87 -12.77
N SER A 326 -0.33 5.71 -13.05
CA SER A 326 0.26 4.40 -12.80
C SER A 326 0.08 3.54 -14.03
N TYR A 327 1.08 2.75 -14.40
CA TYR A 327 1.00 1.84 -15.55
C TYR A 327 2.04 0.73 -15.45
N GLY A 328 1.73 -0.40 -16.05
CA GLY A 328 2.62 -1.53 -16.08
C GLY A 328 2.01 -2.77 -16.71
N ALA A 329 2.74 -3.87 -16.61
CA ALA A 329 2.33 -5.13 -17.20
C ALA A 329 2.69 -6.31 -16.29
N THR A 330 1.93 -7.40 -16.43
CA THR A 330 2.21 -8.71 -15.86
C THR A 330 2.36 -9.72 -16.99
N ILE A 331 3.45 -10.47 -16.96
CA ILE A 331 3.67 -11.67 -17.76
C ILE A 331 3.41 -12.87 -16.85
N ASP A 332 2.45 -13.70 -17.22
CA ASP A 332 2.02 -14.86 -16.45
C ASP A 332 2.38 -16.13 -17.22
N LEU A 333 3.44 -16.78 -16.79
CA LEU A 333 3.91 -18.07 -17.28
C LEU A 333 3.45 -19.14 -16.27
N ALA A 334 3.31 -20.38 -16.73
CA ALA A 334 2.72 -21.48 -15.93
C ALA A 334 3.37 -21.68 -14.54
N PHE A 335 4.64 -21.32 -14.36
CA PHE A 335 5.40 -21.49 -13.12
C PHE A 335 5.94 -20.17 -12.52
N MET A 336 5.76 -19.06 -13.24
CA MET A 336 6.32 -17.76 -12.87
C MET A 336 5.41 -16.64 -13.33
N LYS A 337 5.18 -15.66 -12.45
CA LYS A 337 4.51 -14.41 -12.77
C LYS A 337 5.45 -13.25 -12.52
N LEU A 338 5.67 -12.42 -13.52
CA LEU A 338 6.48 -11.20 -13.42
C LEU A 338 5.58 -10.00 -13.64
N THR A 339 5.52 -9.10 -12.66
CA THR A 339 4.82 -7.81 -12.76
C THR A 339 5.82 -6.69 -12.63
N ALA A 340 5.79 -5.73 -13.54
CA ALA A 340 6.65 -4.56 -13.48
C ALA A 340 5.93 -3.32 -14.01
N GLY A 341 6.27 -2.16 -13.45
CA GLY A 341 5.72 -0.88 -13.90
C GLY A 341 6.06 0.28 -12.99
N PHE A 342 5.41 1.40 -13.26
CA PHE A 342 5.60 2.66 -12.57
C PHE A 342 4.29 3.14 -11.97
N TYR A 343 4.37 3.81 -10.83
CA TYR A 343 3.22 4.39 -10.16
C TYR A 343 3.59 5.68 -9.44
N GLY A 344 2.68 6.63 -9.47
CA GLY A 344 2.80 7.87 -8.71
C GLY A 344 1.94 7.84 -7.46
N LEU A 345 2.37 8.57 -6.44
CA LEU A 345 1.58 8.80 -5.23
C LEU A 345 1.82 10.18 -4.63
N GLU A 346 0.88 10.61 -3.79
CA GLU A 346 0.90 11.90 -3.10
C GLU A 346 1.45 11.72 -1.69
N LEU A 347 2.56 12.37 -1.39
CA LEU A 347 3.15 12.40 -0.04
C LEU A 347 2.66 13.60 0.78
N GLY A 348 2.27 14.70 0.11
CA GLY A 348 1.79 15.91 0.76
C GLY A 348 0.45 15.74 1.47
N THR A 349 0.05 16.72 2.22
CA THR A 349 -1.26 16.75 2.92
C THR A 349 -2.40 17.10 1.97
N ASN A 350 -2.11 17.92 0.95
CA ASN A 350 -3.08 18.37 -0.06
C ASN A 350 -2.96 17.58 -1.37
N TYR A 351 -3.98 17.69 -2.20
CA TYR A 351 -3.99 17.06 -3.53
C TYR A 351 -2.98 17.70 -4.46
N LYS A 352 -2.14 16.90 -5.09
CA LYS A 352 -1.04 17.31 -6.00
C LYS A 352 -0.03 18.28 -5.39
N GLN A 353 0.34 18.03 -4.15
CA GLN A 353 1.32 18.85 -3.42
C GLN A 353 2.74 18.31 -3.57
N THR A 354 2.94 17.00 -3.32
CA THR A 354 4.28 16.39 -3.35
C THR A 354 4.21 15.04 -4.04
N GLN A 355 4.59 15.02 -5.30
CA GLN A 355 4.62 13.80 -6.12
C GLN A 355 5.80 12.92 -5.74
N SER A 356 5.57 11.61 -5.69
CA SER A 356 6.59 10.59 -5.62
C SER A 356 6.35 9.56 -6.73
N ASP A 357 7.22 9.57 -7.74
CA ASP A 357 7.21 8.60 -8.82
C ASP A 357 8.05 7.38 -8.44
N ARG A 358 7.46 6.22 -8.52
CA ARG A 358 8.08 4.96 -8.09
C ARG A 358 7.93 3.88 -9.12
N PHE A 359 8.83 2.92 -9.09
CA PHE A 359 8.70 1.67 -9.81
C PHE A 359 8.33 0.53 -8.85
N VAL A 360 7.78 -0.54 -9.41
CA VAL A 360 7.57 -1.81 -8.72
C VAL A 360 7.97 -2.95 -9.66
N ILE A 361 8.68 -3.93 -9.11
CA ILE A 361 9.01 -5.20 -9.74
C ILE A 361 8.61 -6.31 -8.77
N TYR A 362 7.82 -7.24 -9.24
CA TYR A 362 7.32 -8.37 -8.46
C TYR A 362 7.51 -9.65 -9.24
N LEU A 363 8.02 -10.65 -8.57
CA LEU A 363 8.22 -11.99 -9.10
C LEU A 363 7.48 -12.98 -8.20
N SER A 364 6.52 -13.72 -8.74
CA SER A 364 5.92 -14.88 -8.06
C SER A 364 6.44 -16.15 -8.70
N LEU A 365 6.96 -17.04 -7.89
CA LEU A 365 7.43 -18.36 -8.32
C LEU A 365 6.56 -19.43 -7.67
N PHE A 366 6.20 -20.45 -8.48
CA PHE A 366 5.41 -21.57 -8.02
C PHE A 366 4.03 -21.16 -7.46
N ASP A 367 3.33 -20.28 -8.20
CA ASP A 367 1.95 -19.92 -7.88
C ASP A 367 1.02 -21.07 -8.33
N PHE A 368 0.48 -21.82 -7.37
CA PHE A 368 -0.38 -22.95 -7.62
C PHE A 368 -1.81 -22.64 -7.23
N SER A 369 -2.74 -22.96 -8.12
CA SER A 369 -4.16 -22.89 -7.83
C SER A 369 -4.86 -24.15 -8.32
N PHE A 370 -5.61 -24.81 -7.43
CA PHE A 370 -6.33 -26.04 -7.69
C PHE A 370 -7.80 -25.90 -7.36
N ASP A 371 -8.64 -26.50 -8.21
CA ASP A 371 -10.06 -26.73 -7.92
C ASP A 371 -10.19 -28.16 -7.33
N ALA A 372 -10.81 -28.32 -6.15
CA ALA A 372 -11.09 -29.59 -5.52
C ALA A 372 -12.43 -30.20 -5.99
#